data_b18bfe72eab5e78aaa567379aa5259bf
#
_entry.id   b18bfe72eab5e78aaa567379aa5259bf
#
_cell.length_a   1.000
_cell.length_b   1.000
_cell.length_c   1.000
_cell.angle_alpha   90.00
_cell.angle_beta   90.00
_cell.angle_gamma   90.00
#
_symmetry.space_group_name_H-M   'P 1'
#
loop_
_entity.id
_entity.type
_entity.pdbx_description
1 polymer ?
#
loop_
_entity_poly.entity_id
_entity_poly.type
_entity_poly.pdbx_seq_one_letter_code
_entity_poly.pdbx_strand_id
1 'polypeptide(L)'
;MPYRFFLHTGDAAVELEASDEPGLRAAGVAALRELLVGDSPVASESERRISPSGHDPAERLIHFLREVLYLYDAERFVPAEASPGGVRGEPFQAGRHRAIREVKAVTYHGVEVRRSEDGTLRASVVFDL
;
A
#
# COMPACT_ATOMS: atom_id res chain seq x y z
N MET A 1 14.38 -1.88 -6.42
CA MET A 1 12.91 -1.93 -6.27
C MET A 1 12.55 -1.80 -4.79
N PRO A 2 11.68 -0.83 -4.38
CA PRO A 2 11.27 -0.67 -2.99
C PRO A 2 10.29 -1.77 -2.54
N TYR A 3 9.76 -2.55 -3.45
CA TYR A 3 8.91 -3.68 -3.11
C TYR A 3 9.09 -4.81 -4.12
N ARG A 4 8.74 -6.03 -3.68
CA ARG A 4 8.81 -7.22 -4.51
C ARG A 4 7.67 -8.18 -4.14
N PHE A 5 6.99 -8.69 -5.16
CA PHE A 5 5.87 -9.60 -4.98
C PHE A 5 6.28 -11.06 -4.96
N PHE A 6 5.56 -11.84 -4.14
CA PHE A 6 5.58 -13.30 -4.15
C PHE A 6 4.13 -13.74 -4.26
N LEU A 7 3.71 -14.13 -5.45
CA LEU A 7 2.31 -14.46 -5.71
C LEU A 7 2.02 -15.92 -5.41
N HIS A 8 0.93 -16.15 -4.69
CA HIS A 8 0.38 -17.48 -4.40
C HIS A 8 -1.09 -17.50 -4.79
N THR A 9 -1.68 -18.71 -4.83
CA THR A 9 -3.12 -18.81 -5.07
C THR A 9 -3.86 -18.12 -3.93
N GLY A 10 -4.63 -17.08 -4.26
CA GLY A 10 -5.45 -16.36 -3.30
C GLY A 10 -4.76 -15.26 -2.51
N ASP A 11 -3.43 -15.09 -2.65
CA ASP A 11 -2.77 -13.95 -1.98
C ASP A 11 -1.53 -13.46 -2.72
N ALA A 12 -1.06 -12.28 -2.29
CA ALA A 12 0.19 -11.71 -2.74
C ALA A 12 0.98 -11.28 -1.51
N ALA A 13 2.10 -11.93 -1.27
CA ALA A 13 3.05 -11.49 -0.26
C ALA A 13 3.97 -10.45 -0.91
N VAL A 14 4.22 -9.36 -0.20
CA VAL A 14 5.04 -8.26 -0.71
C VAL A 14 6.13 -7.93 0.28
N GLU A 15 7.37 -7.96 -0.16
CA GLU A 15 8.49 -7.45 0.62
C GLU A 15 8.66 -5.97 0.32
N LEU A 16 8.70 -5.16 1.37
CA LEU A 16 8.90 -3.71 1.30
C LEU A 16 10.25 -3.36 1.88
N GLU A 17 10.89 -2.35 1.32
CA GLU A 17 12.20 -1.87 1.78
C GLU A 17 12.25 -0.35 1.70
N ALA A 18 12.73 0.28 2.77
CA ALA A 18 12.85 1.74 2.82
C ALA A 18 13.81 2.16 3.93
N SER A 19 14.19 3.43 3.94
CA SER A 19 15.07 3.97 4.96
C SER A 19 14.34 4.36 6.24
N ASP A 20 13.01 4.55 6.18
CA ASP A 20 12.19 4.99 7.31
C ASP A 20 10.74 4.50 7.16
N GLU A 21 9.90 4.77 8.17
CA GLU A 21 8.50 4.36 8.12
C GLU A 21 7.70 5.05 7.01
N PRO A 22 7.85 6.35 6.76
CA PRO A 22 7.19 6.96 5.61
C PRO A 22 7.54 6.28 4.30
N GLY A 23 8.78 5.88 4.13
CA GLY A 23 9.23 5.14 2.94
C GLY A 23 8.58 3.76 2.83
N LEU A 24 8.38 3.06 3.96
CA LEU A 24 7.66 1.79 3.94
C LEU A 24 6.20 1.98 3.50
N ARG A 25 5.54 3.03 4.00
CA ARG A 25 4.17 3.34 3.57
C ARG A 25 4.13 3.66 2.08
N ALA A 26 5.11 4.43 1.59
CA ALA A 26 5.20 4.75 0.16
C ALA A 26 5.37 3.48 -0.69
N ALA A 27 6.24 2.56 -0.28
CA ALA A 27 6.44 1.30 -0.97
C ALA A 27 5.17 0.44 -0.93
N GLY A 28 4.48 0.40 0.21
CA GLY A 28 3.22 -0.34 0.36
C GLY A 28 2.11 0.19 -0.54
N VAL A 29 1.98 1.51 -0.64
CA VAL A 29 0.99 2.14 -1.51
C VAL A 29 1.32 1.86 -2.98
N ALA A 30 2.58 1.93 -3.37
CA ALA A 30 3.01 1.62 -4.74
C ALA A 30 2.67 0.17 -5.10
N ALA A 31 2.91 -0.76 -4.19
CA ALA A 31 2.58 -2.17 -4.39
C ALA A 31 1.07 -2.37 -4.49
N LEU A 32 0.30 -1.76 -3.61
CA LEU A 32 -1.16 -1.85 -3.63
C LEU A 32 -1.74 -1.27 -4.92
N ARG A 33 -1.24 -0.12 -5.36
CA ARG A 33 -1.63 0.49 -6.63
C ARG A 33 -1.42 -0.47 -7.80
N GLU A 34 -0.27 -1.14 -7.84
CA GLU A 34 0.02 -2.09 -8.91
C GLU A 34 -0.96 -3.27 -8.90
N LEU A 35 -1.30 -3.79 -7.71
CA LEU A 35 -2.30 -4.86 -7.61
C LEU A 35 -3.69 -4.40 -8.07
N LEU A 36 -4.09 -3.18 -7.72
CA LEU A 36 -5.43 -2.67 -8.00
C LEU A 36 -5.62 -2.28 -9.46
N VAL A 37 -4.70 -1.53 -10.03
CA VAL A 37 -4.88 -0.92 -11.36
C VAL A 37 -3.70 -1.14 -12.31
N GLY A 38 -2.73 -1.95 -11.94
CA GLY A 38 -1.59 -2.26 -12.79
C GLY A 38 -0.78 -1.03 -13.15
N ASP A 39 -0.49 -0.88 -14.43
CA ASP A 39 0.26 0.26 -14.95
C ASP A 39 -0.63 1.43 -15.39
N SER A 40 -1.91 1.42 -15.02
CA SER A 40 -2.81 2.55 -15.31
C SER A 40 -2.22 3.85 -14.78
N PRO A 41 -2.29 4.96 -15.53
CA PRO A 41 -1.84 6.24 -15.00
C PRO A 41 -2.77 6.71 -13.90
N VAL A 42 -2.20 7.18 -12.78
CA VAL A 42 -2.97 7.71 -11.66
C VAL A 42 -2.38 9.06 -11.29
N ALA A 43 -3.20 10.10 -11.35
CA ALA A 43 -2.75 11.46 -11.00
C ALA A 43 -2.81 11.67 -9.49
N SER A 44 -1.84 12.42 -8.96
CA SER A 44 -1.84 12.87 -7.58
C SER A 44 -2.69 14.12 -7.43
N GLU A 45 -3.96 14.02 -7.80
CA GLU A 45 -4.87 15.17 -7.94
C GLU A 45 -5.33 15.73 -6.61
N SER A 46 -5.65 14.87 -5.66
CA SER A 46 -6.13 15.29 -4.34
C SER A 46 -5.55 14.39 -3.26
N GLU A 47 -5.60 14.88 -2.01
CA GLU A 47 -5.11 14.15 -0.86
C GLU A 47 -6.27 13.68 0.02
N ARG A 48 -6.15 12.47 0.53
CA ARG A 48 -6.98 11.95 1.62
C ARG A 48 -6.11 11.80 2.84
N ARG A 49 -6.52 12.40 3.95
CA ARG A 49 -5.75 12.38 5.17
C ARG A 49 -5.86 11.02 5.86
N ILE A 50 -4.72 10.46 6.22
CA ILE A 50 -4.64 9.24 7.01
C ILE A 50 -3.53 9.45 8.03
N SER A 51 -3.88 9.36 9.32
CA SER A 51 -2.88 9.39 10.38
C SER A 51 -2.54 7.95 10.74
N PRO A 52 -1.30 7.50 10.52
CA PRO A 52 -0.91 6.15 10.90
C PRO A 52 -1.16 5.91 12.38
N SER A 53 -1.77 4.79 12.72
CA SER A 53 -2.15 4.45 14.09
C SER A 53 -1.65 3.06 14.45
N GLY A 54 -1.15 2.89 15.66
CA GLY A 54 -0.65 1.63 16.15
C GLY A 54 0.49 1.81 17.14
N HIS A 55 0.74 0.75 17.92
CA HIS A 55 1.75 0.76 18.98
C HIS A 55 3.17 0.51 18.45
N ASP A 56 3.30 -0.06 17.28
CA ASP A 56 4.60 -0.37 16.68
C ASP A 56 4.57 -0.12 15.17
N PRO A 57 5.74 -0.15 14.51
CA PRO A 57 5.80 0.12 13.07
C PRO A 57 4.95 -0.82 12.21
N ALA A 58 4.82 -2.10 12.59
CA ALA A 58 4.03 -3.06 11.84
C ALA A 58 2.55 -2.71 11.90
N GLU A 59 2.03 -2.40 13.09
CA GLU A 59 0.63 -1.98 13.25
C GLU A 59 0.33 -0.71 12.47
N ARG A 60 1.24 0.28 12.54
CA ARG A 60 1.06 1.55 11.82
C ARG A 60 1.03 1.34 10.31
N LEU A 61 1.88 0.47 9.80
CA LEU A 61 1.93 0.16 8.37
C LEU A 61 0.62 -0.52 7.91
N ILE A 62 0.19 -1.55 8.63
CA ILE A 62 -1.03 -2.29 8.27
C ILE A 62 -2.26 -1.39 8.38
N HIS A 63 -2.37 -0.60 9.44
CA HIS A 63 -3.48 0.33 9.59
C HIS A 63 -3.54 1.29 8.39
N PHE A 64 -2.40 1.85 8.02
CA PHE A 64 -2.32 2.79 6.90
C PHE A 64 -2.78 2.13 5.59
N LEU A 65 -2.26 0.96 5.28
CA LEU A 65 -2.62 0.26 4.03
C LEU A 65 -4.09 -0.17 4.00
N ARG A 66 -4.65 -0.55 5.15
CA ARG A 66 -6.08 -0.86 5.26
C ARG A 66 -6.94 0.36 4.97
N GLU A 67 -6.53 1.53 5.46
CA GLU A 67 -7.24 2.77 5.19
C GLU A 67 -7.18 3.14 3.70
N VAL A 68 -6.03 2.96 3.06
CA VAL A 68 -5.89 3.20 1.62
C VAL A 68 -6.82 2.26 0.83
N LEU A 69 -6.84 0.99 1.18
CA LEU A 69 -7.73 0.01 0.54
C LEU A 69 -9.20 0.37 0.76
N TYR A 70 -9.56 0.80 1.97
CA TYR A 70 -10.92 1.24 2.27
C TYR A 70 -11.35 2.42 1.37
N LEU A 71 -10.48 3.40 1.18
CA LEU A 71 -10.77 4.54 0.31
C LEU A 71 -11.04 4.09 -1.14
N TYR A 72 -10.29 3.10 -1.61
CA TYR A 72 -10.52 2.54 -2.94
C TYR A 72 -11.87 1.81 -3.00
N ASP A 73 -12.14 0.93 -2.04
CA ASP A 73 -13.35 0.11 -2.03
C ASP A 73 -14.62 0.94 -1.79
N ALA A 74 -14.59 1.84 -0.84
CA ALA A 74 -15.77 2.60 -0.40
C ALA A 74 -15.99 3.88 -1.21
N GLU A 75 -14.93 4.57 -1.57
CA GLU A 75 -15.02 5.88 -2.23
C GLU A 75 -14.53 5.87 -3.66
N ARG A 76 -14.06 4.74 -4.16
CA ARG A 76 -13.50 4.61 -5.51
C ARG A 76 -12.33 5.56 -5.73
N PHE A 77 -11.57 5.82 -4.68
CA PHE A 77 -10.39 6.65 -4.73
C PHE A 77 -9.16 5.81 -5.06
N VAL A 78 -8.55 6.05 -6.23
CA VAL A 78 -7.38 5.29 -6.70
C VAL A 78 -6.11 5.92 -6.13
N PRO A 79 -5.31 5.16 -5.36
CA PRO A 79 -4.09 5.73 -4.80
C PRO A 79 -3.02 5.89 -5.87
N ALA A 80 -2.40 7.08 -5.91
CA ALA A 80 -1.24 7.34 -6.74
C ALA A 80 0.05 7.14 -5.93
N GLU A 81 0.13 7.76 -4.76
CA GLU A 81 1.32 7.74 -3.92
C GLU A 81 1.00 8.10 -2.48
N ALA A 82 1.81 7.62 -1.54
CA ALA A 82 1.73 8.09 -0.16
C ALA A 82 2.24 9.53 -0.09
N SER A 83 1.70 10.29 0.85
CA SER A 83 2.09 11.69 1.09
C SER A 83 2.37 11.88 2.58
N PRO A 84 2.99 13.01 2.99
CA PRO A 84 3.20 13.27 4.41
C PRO A 84 1.92 13.26 5.24
N GLY A 85 0.79 13.66 4.67
CA GLY A 85 -0.49 13.73 5.36
C GLY A 85 -1.42 12.55 5.10
N GLY A 86 -1.05 11.60 4.26
CA GLY A 86 -1.91 10.47 3.93
C GLY A 86 -1.62 9.85 2.57
N VAL A 87 -2.55 9.91 1.66
CA VAL A 87 -2.41 9.36 0.31
C VAL A 87 -2.96 10.35 -0.72
N ARG A 88 -2.24 10.48 -1.82
CA ARG A 88 -2.69 11.29 -2.96
C ARG A 88 -3.16 10.36 -4.07
N GLY A 89 -4.17 10.81 -4.82
CA GLY A 89 -4.72 10.03 -5.90
C GLY A 89 -5.86 10.76 -6.58
N GLU A 90 -6.71 10.01 -7.25
CA GLU A 90 -7.85 10.54 -8.01
C GLU A 90 -9.02 9.56 -8.00
N PRO A 91 -10.25 10.03 -8.25
CA PRO A 91 -11.40 9.13 -8.39
C PRO A 91 -11.21 8.16 -9.55
N PHE A 92 -11.73 6.94 -9.41
CA PHE A 92 -11.68 5.95 -10.48
C PHE A 92 -12.43 6.44 -11.72
N GLN A 93 -11.78 6.34 -12.88
CA GLN A 93 -12.33 6.74 -14.17
C GLN A 93 -12.19 5.57 -15.14
N ALA A 94 -13.32 5.05 -15.61
CA ALA A 94 -13.37 3.81 -16.41
C ALA A 94 -12.52 3.84 -17.68
N GLY A 95 -12.36 4.98 -18.33
CA GLY A 95 -11.53 5.08 -19.54
C GLY A 95 -10.05 5.29 -19.28
N ARG A 96 -9.68 5.51 -18.02
CA ARG A 96 -8.31 5.83 -17.61
C ARG A 96 -7.71 4.75 -16.73
N HIS A 97 -8.50 4.20 -15.82
CA HIS A 97 -8.07 3.18 -14.87
C HIS A 97 -8.65 1.83 -15.25
N ARG A 98 -7.83 0.81 -15.14
CA ARG A 98 -8.26 -0.56 -15.37
C ARG A 98 -8.14 -1.35 -14.08
N ALA A 99 -9.26 -1.79 -13.54
CA ALA A 99 -9.27 -2.65 -12.36
C ALA A 99 -8.70 -4.03 -12.73
N ILE A 100 -7.52 -4.34 -12.20
CA ILE A 100 -6.80 -5.57 -12.53
C ILE A 100 -7.18 -6.69 -11.56
N ARG A 101 -7.16 -6.40 -10.25
CA ARG A 101 -7.44 -7.38 -9.21
C ARG A 101 -8.31 -6.78 -8.14
N GLU A 102 -9.13 -7.64 -7.54
CA GLU A 102 -9.79 -7.30 -6.29
C GLU A 102 -8.85 -7.65 -5.15
N VAL A 103 -8.52 -6.67 -4.32
CA VAL A 103 -7.76 -6.90 -3.09
C VAL A 103 -8.79 -6.90 -1.96
N LYS A 104 -8.95 -8.04 -1.30
CA LYS A 104 -9.99 -8.22 -0.29
C LYS A 104 -9.61 -7.69 1.07
N ALA A 105 -8.33 -7.80 1.43
CA ALA A 105 -7.85 -7.39 2.75
C ALA A 105 -6.34 -7.24 2.76
N VAL A 106 -5.86 -6.47 3.75
CA VAL A 106 -4.45 -6.41 4.14
C VAL A 106 -4.36 -7.15 5.46
N THR A 107 -3.53 -8.19 5.52
CA THR A 107 -3.51 -9.06 6.70
C THR A 107 -2.35 -8.74 7.63
N TYR A 108 -2.61 -8.94 8.93
CA TYR A 108 -1.63 -8.79 9.98
C TYR A 108 -0.69 -9.98 10.15
N HIS A 109 -1.02 -11.12 9.53
CA HIS A 109 -0.34 -12.39 9.82
C HIS A 109 1.14 -12.32 9.45
N GLY A 110 1.99 -12.47 10.46
CA GLY A 110 3.43 -12.51 10.26
C GLY A 110 4.06 -11.20 9.82
N VAL A 111 3.35 -10.07 9.95
CA VAL A 111 3.95 -8.78 9.58
C VAL A 111 4.96 -8.37 10.64
N GLU A 112 6.19 -8.17 10.19
CA GLU A 112 7.29 -7.71 11.01
C GLU A 112 7.98 -6.57 10.30
N VAL A 113 8.36 -5.54 11.04
CA VAL A 113 9.23 -4.49 10.54
C VAL A 113 10.58 -4.68 11.20
N ARG A 114 11.61 -4.92 10.39
CA ARG A 114 12.98 -5.16 10.87
C ARG A 114 13.91 -4.09 10.36
N ARG A 115 14.85 -3.69 11.21
CA ARG A 115 15.94 -2.81 10.80
C ARG A 115 17.19 -3.64 10.55
N SER A 116 17.73 -3.56 9.33
CA SER A 116 18.97 -4.21 8.95
C SER A 116 20.17 -3.48 9.52
N GLU A 117 21.35 -4.10 9.46
CA GLU A 117 22.60 -3.49 9.93
C GLU A 117 22.93 -2.19 9.22
N ASP A 118 22.54 -2.05 7.95
CA ASP A 118 22.75 -0.84 7.16
C ASP A 118 21.72 0.27 7.45
N GLY A 119 20.80 0.04 8.41
CA GLY A 119 19.76 1.00 8.78
C GLY A 119 18.50 0.90 7.94
N THR A 120 18.47 0.04 6.93
CA THR A 120 17.29 -0.15 6.08
C THR A 120 16.18 -0.86 6.83
N LEU A 121 14.95 -0.37 6.71
CA LEU A 121 13.76 -1.05 7.22
C LEU A 121 13.23 -2.01 6.16
N ARG A 122 12.86 -3.20 6.59
CA ARG A 122 12.25 -4.23 5.76
C ARG A 122 10.97 -4.72 6.41
N ALA A 123 9.95 -4.95 5.59
CA ALA A 123 8.68 -5.47 6.06
C ALA A 123 8.11 -6.43 5.02
N SER A 124 7.34 -7.41 5.49
CA SER A 124 6.58 -8.31 4.63
C SER A 124 5.10 -8.11 4.93
N VAL A 125 4.29 -7.89 3.90
CA VAL A 125 2.85 -7.65 4.01
C VAL A 125 2.14 -8.62 3.08
N VAL A 126 1.00 -9.15 3.52
CA VAL A 126 0.18 -10.05 2.69
C VAL A 126 -1.14 -9.38 2.36
N PHE A 127 -1.44 -9.35 1.07
CA PHE A 127 -2.74 -8.89 0.56
C PHE A 127 -3.55 -10.10 0.13
N ASP A 128 -4.77 -10.24 0.66
CA ASP A 128 -5.71 -11.28 0.21
C ASP A 128 -6.33 -10.85 -1.12
N LEU A 129 -6.32 -11.76 -2.06
CA LEU A 129 -6.85 -11.52 -3.40
C LEU A 129 -8.17 -12.24 -3.66
#